data_ffc539455ea53b3d9dd083f52accfd15
#
_entry.id   ffc539455ea53b3d9dd083f52accfd15
#
_cell.length_a   1.000
_cell.length_b   1.000
_cell.length_c   1.000
_cell.angle_alpha   90.00
_cell.angle_beta   90.00
_cell.angle_gamma   90.00
#
_symmetry.space_group_name_H-M   'P 1'
#
loop_
_entity.id
_entity.type
_entity.pdbx_description
1 polymer ?
#
loop_
_entity_poly.entity_id
_entity_poly.type
_entity_poly.pdbx_seq_one_letter_code
_entity_poly.pdbx_strand_id
1 'polypeptide(L)'
;KKRLEKYTVRITKEIIDDVKTLLNFMGVPYIHPAEGEGEAFASELCRVGYVDYVLTEDMDTMAYACPKLIRNCVDKSLKRKDIVSIFDYQKMIDGLELSHEQFLDFCILCGCDYCPVVPKIGNITAMKLIKNYKTIENIIENTSSKYTFPENYLKMVNDAKINFNIFKDKINIDSLNLNTSEINIEGLKNYLINDIEMNEKRVVTTLKKYHNNYK
;
A
#
# COMPACT_ATOMS: atom_id res chain seq x y z
N LYS A 1 -23.34 -3.83 19.11
CA LYS A 1 -22.72 -2.51 19.36
C LYS A 1 -21.18 -2.59 19.37
N LYS A 2 -20.53 -3.34 20.28
CA LYS A 2 -19.05 -3.46 20.38
C LYS A 2 -18.34 -3.89 19.08
N ARG A 3 -19.01 -4.60 18.15
CA ARG A 3 -18.41 -5.05 16.88
C ARG A 3 -18.38 -3.90 15.83
N LEU A 4 -19.33 -2.99 15.89
CA LEU A 4 -19.40 -1.81 14.99
C LEU A 4 -18.45 -0.70 15.45
N GLU A 5 -18.22 -0.55 16.77
CA GLU A 5 -17.29 0.45 17.32
C GLU A 5 -15.83 0.23 16.85
N LYS A 6 -15.44 -1.01 16.57
CA LYS A 6 -14.10 -1.33 16.03
C LYS A 6 -13.85 -0.80 14.61
N TYR A 7 -14.90 -0.56 13.84
CA TYR A 7 -14.82 -0.04 12.47
C TYR A 7 -14.94 1.49 12.39
N THR A 8 -15.11 2.17 13.55
CA THR A 8 -15.25 3.63 13.62
C THR A 8 -14.02 4.32 14.20
N VAL A 9 -12.96 3.58 14.51
CA VAL A 9 -11.70 4.18 14.98
C VAL A 9 -11.06 4.92 13.81
N ARG A 10 -10.97 6.24 13.94
CA ARG A 10 -10.19 7.07 13.02
C ARG A 10 -8.75 7.11 13.49
N ILE A 11 -7.81 6.94 12.57
CA ILE A 11 -6.39 7.12 12.85
C ILE A 11 -6.17 8.62 13.08
N THR A 12 -5.70 8.96 14.28
CA THR A 12 -5.36 10.34 14.66
C THR A 12 -3.85 10.53 14.62
N LYS A 13 -3.41 11.79 14.71
CA LYS A 13 -1.98 12.10 14.79
C LYS A 13 -1.34 11.45 16.02
N GLU A 14 -2.04 11.43 17.15
CA GLU A 14 -1.57 10.81 18.40
C GLU A 14 -1.29 9.31 18.18
N ILE A 15 -2.19 8.58 17.51
CA ILE A 15 -1.98 7.14 17.20
C ILE A 15 -0.75 6.96 16.31
N ILE A 16 -0.53 7.85 15.34
CA ILE A 16 0.64 7.79 14.47
C ILE A 16 1.92 8.04 15.30
N ASP A 17 1.90 9.01 16.19
CA ASP A 17 3.04 9.35 17.05
C ASP A 17 3.32 8.23 18.05
N ASP A 18 2.29 7.55 18.58
CA ASP A 18 2.40 6.36 19.42
C ASP A 18 3.08 5.20 18.66
N VAL A 19 2.68 4.96 17.41
CA VAL A 19 3.31 3.92 16.58
C VAL A 19 4.78 4.26 16.31
N LYS A 20 5.13 5.51 16.02
CA LYS A 20 6.52 5.94 15.84
C LYS A 20 7.35 5.73 17.10
N THR A 21 6.79 6.09 18.27
CA THR A 21 7.41 5.89 19.57
C THR A 21 7.64 4.40 19.85
N LEU A 22 6.65 3.57 19.55
CA LEU A 22 6.77 2.11 19.64
C LEU A 22 7.91 1.58 18.75
N LEU A 23 7.96 1.98 17.48
CA LEU A 23 9.00 1.57 16.53
C LEU A 23 10.39 2.01 16.99
N ASN A 24 10.54 3.23 17.53
CA ASN A 24 11.79 3.72 18.11
C ASN A 24 12.29 2.84 19.26
N PHE A 25 11.41 2.48 20.21
CA PHE A 25 11.79 1.56 21.30
C PHE A 25 12.14 0.15 20.78
N MET A 26 11.50 -0.29 19.71
CA MET A 26 11.79 -1.57 19.07
C MET A 26 13.06 -1.56 18.22
N GLY A 27 13.68 -0.41 17.98
CA GLY A 27 14.82 -0.27 17.08
C GLY A 27 14.49 -0.49 15.61
N VAL A 28 13.21 -0.37 15.25
CA VAL A 28 12.71 -0.55 13.89
C VAL A 28 12.67 0.80 13.18
N PRO A 29 13.41 0.98 12.09
CA PRO A 29 13.39 2.21 11.34
C PRO A 29 12.05 2.40 10.64
N TYR A 30 11.63 3.66 10.48
CA TYR A 30 10.45 4.01 9.73
C TYR A 30 10.66 5.29 8.92
N ILE A 31 9.88 5.43 7.85
CA ILE A 31 9.79 6.66 7.07
C ILE A 31 8.32 7.07 7.08
N HIS A 32 8.08 8.36 7.27
CA HIS A 32 6.76 8.96 7.17
C HIS A 32 6.81 10.01 6.06
N PRO A 33 6.33 9.69 4.85
CA PRO A 33 6.30 10.64 3.75
C PRO A 33 5.49 11.88 4.12
N ALA A 34 5.93 13.06 3.71
CA ALA A 34 5.22 14.31 3.98
C ALA A 34 3.93 14.44 3.15
N GLU A 35 3.86 13.74 2.03
CA GLU A 35 2.73 13.71 1.09
C GLU A 35 2.61 12.33 0.45
N GLY A 36 1.47 12.06 -0.19
CA GLY A 36 1.21 10.82 -0.91
C GLY A 36 0.96 9.60 -0.02
N GLU A 37 0.77 8.46 -0.66
CA GLU A 37 0.48 7.19 0.01
C GLU A 37 1.79 6.48 0.43
N GLY A 38 1.75 5.79 1.57
CA GLY A 38 2.88 5.00 2.04
C GLY A 38 3.27 3.90 1.05
N GLU A 39 2.28 3.28 0.42
CA GLU A 39 2.44 2.25 -0.62
C GLU A 39 3.14 2.79 -1.86
N ALA A 40 2.85 4.03 -2.27
CA ALA A 40 3.51 4.69 -3.39
C ALA A 40 4.99 4.92 -3.09
N PHE A 41 5.30 5.40 -1.88
CA PHE A 41 6.67 5.63 -1.43
C PHE A 41 7.45 4.31 -1.33
N ALA A 42 6.87 3.28 -0.69
CA ALA A 42 7.48 1.97 -0.56
C ALA A 42 7.72 1.30 -1.93
N SER A 43 6.78 1.47 -2.87
CA SER A 43 6.93 0.96 -4.24
C SER A 43 8.11 1.58 -4.97
N GLU A 44 8.30 2.90 -4.81
CA GLU A 44 9.44 3.59 -5.40
C GLU A 44 10.77 3.15 -4.76
N LEU A 45 10.83 2.95 -3.44
CA LEU A 45 12.01 2.39 -2.78
C LEU A 45 12.37 1.01 -3.33
N CYS A 46 11.38 0.17 -3.61
CA CYS A 46 11.61 -1.14 -4.23
C CYS A 46 12.05 -0.99 -5.70
N ARG A 47 11.49 -0.04 -6.44
CA ARG A 47 11.83 0.22 -7.85
C ARG A 47 13.28 0.69 -8.02
N VAL A 48 13.77 1.52 -7.11
CA VAL A 48 15.17 1.99 -7.13
C VAL A 48 16.17 1.02 -6.47
N GLY A 49 15.66 -0.14 -5.99
CA GLY A 49 16.50 -1.19 -5.39
C GLY A 49 16.97 -0.89 -3.96
N TYR A 50 16.36 0.08 -3.27
CA TYR A 50 16.69 0.37 -1.88
C TYR A 50 16.12 -0.67 -0.91
N VAL A 51 15.01 -1.29 -1.27
CA VAL A 51 14.44 -2.47 -0.62
C VAL A 51 14.12 -3.54 -1.65
N ASP A 52 14.16 -4.82 -1.25
CA ASP A 52 13.95 -5.95 -2.14
C ASP A 52 12.46 -6.22 -2.41
N TYR A 53 11.60 -5.95 -1.43
CA TYR A 53 10.17 -6.25 -1.47
C TYR A 53 9.36 -5.18 -0.74
N VAL A 54 8.11 -5.01 -1.17
CA VAL A 54 7.08 -4.31 -0.38
C VAL A 54 6.13 -5.35 0.19
N LEU A 55 5.85 -5.28 1.48
CA LEU A 55 4.90 -6.14 2.17
C LEU A 55 3.67 -5.33 2.54
N THR A 56 2.57 -5.57 1.85
CA THR A 56 1.27 -4.97 2.14
C THR A 56 0.14 -5.87 1.64
N GLU A 57 -1.05 -5.73 2.21
CA GLU A 57 -2.26 -6.37 1.68
C GLU A 57 -2.96 -5.53 0.60
N ASP A 58 -2.47 -4.31 0.34
CA ASP A 58 -3.02 -3.42 -0.67
C ASP A 58 -2.49 -3.73 -2.08
N MET A 59 -3.41 -3.97 -3.01
CA MET A 59 -3.08 -4.24 -4.41
C MET A 59 -2.81 -2.99 -5.24
N ASP A 60 -3.15 -1.79 -4.75
CA ASP A 60 -2.83 -0.53 -5.43
C ASP A 60 -1.31 -0.35 -5.59
N THR A 61 -0.53 -1.05 -4.76
CA THR A 61 0.92 -1.21 -4.90
C THR A 61 1.35 -1.65 -6.31
N MET A 62 0.53 -2.46 -6.99
CA MET A 62 0.80 -2.83 -8.39
C MET A 62 0.58 -1.66 -9.36
N ALA A 63 -0.37 -0.76 -9.09
CA ALA A 63 -0.58 0.44 -9.91
C ALA A 63 0.60 1.42 -9.77
N TYR A 64 1.31 1.41 -8.63
CA TYR A 64 2.57 2.12 -8.44
C TYR A 64 3.79 1.43 -9.09
N ALA A 65 3.58 0.37 -9.88
CA ALA A 65 4.63 -0.42 -10.53
C ALA A 65 5.68 -1.02 -9.56
N CYS A 66 5.24 -1.42 -8.37
CA CYS A 66 6.13 -2.07 -7.39
C CYS A 66 6.71 -3.37 -7.97
N PRO A 67 8.04 -3.52 -8.10
CA PRO A 67 8.65 -4.70 -8.72
C PRO A 67 8.29 -6.01 -8.04
N LYS A 68 8.24 -6.03 -6.71
CA LYS A 68 8.02 -7.24 -5.89
C LYS A 68 7.13 -6.94 -4.71
N LEU A 69 5.89 -7.43 -4.76
CA LEU A 69 4.91 -7.32 -3.67
C LEU A 69 4.77 -8.65 -2.94
N ILE A 70 4.84 -8.64 -1.61
CA ILE A 70 4.53 -9.79 -0.75
C ILE A 70 3.17 -9.56 -0.10
N ARG A 71 2.28 -10.56 -0.20
CA ARG A 71 0.95 -10.57 0.42
C ARG A 71 0.70 -11.86 1.19
N ASN A 72 -0.42 -11.89 1.90
CA ASN A 72 -0.86 -13.04 2.69
C ASN A 72 0.05 -13.38 3.89
N CYS A 73 0.86 -12.41 4.33
CA CYS A 73 1.69 -12.57 5.52
C CYS A 73 0.95 -12.25 6.81
N VAL A 74 -0.02 -11.33 6.74
CA VAL A 74 -0.68 -10.74 7.92
C VAL A 74 -2.11 -11.25 8.10
N ASP A 75 -2.74 -11.73 7.03
CA ASP A 75 -4.13 -12.20 7.08
C ASP A 75 -4.25 -13.51 7.87
N LYS A 76 -4.78 -13.36 9.10
CA LYS A 76 -5.02 -14.49 10.03
C LYS A 76 -6.18 -15.39 9.59
N SER A 77 -7.00 -14.97 8.62
CA SER A 77 -8.14 -15.75 8.12
C SER A 77 -7.72 -16.84 7.11
N LEU A 78 -6.53 -16.72 6.53
CA LEU A 78 -6.01 -17.69 5.58
C LEU A 78 -5.74 -19.03 6.26
N LYS A 79 -6.27 -20.10 5.68
CA LYS A 79 -6.11 -21.48 6.18
C LYS A 79 -4.66 -21.98 6.09
N ARG A 80 -3.86 -21.41 5.19
CA ARG A 80 -2.44 -21.73 4.98
C ARG A 80 -1.58 -20.55 5.46
N LYS A 81 -1.05 -20.66 6.67
CA LYS A 81 -0.19 -19.64 7.30
C LYS A 81 1.28 -19.72 6.92
N ASP A 82 1.64 -20.78 6.22
CA ASP A 82 2.99 -21.15 5.78
C ASP A 82 3.32 -20.73 4.35
N ILE A 83 2.34 -20.14 3.64
CA ILE A 83 2.50 -19.72 2.26
C ILE A 83 2.31 -18.21 2.17
N VAL A 84 3.32 -17.51 1.69
CA VAL A 84 3.25 -16.12 1.27
C VAL A 84 3.10 -16.04 -0.24
N SER A 85 2.37 -15.06 -0.73
CA SER A 85 2.24 -14.80 -2.17
C SER A 85 3.20 -13.70 -2.57
N ILE A 86 4.07 -13.98 -3.54
CA ILE A 86 4.94 -12.98 -4.14
C ILE A 86 4.39 -12.64 -5.52
N PHE A 87 4.06 -11.37 -5.72
CA PHE A 87 3.65 -10.83 -7.00
C PHE A 87 4.84 -10.14 -7.65
N ASP A 88 5.17 -10.58 -8.85
CA ASP A 88 6.22 -10.01 -9.68
C ASP A 88 5.55 -9.12 -10.72
N TYR A 89 5.81 -7.82 -10.65
CA TYR A 89 5.18 -6.83 -11.51
C TYR A 89 5.45 -7.10 -12.99
N GLN A 90 6.70 -7.37 -13.37
CA GLN A 90 7.06 -7.59 -14.77
C GLN A 90 6.36 -8.83 -15.33
N LYS A 91 6.36 -9.94 -14.58
CA LYS A 91 5.65 -11.15 -15.01
C LYS A 91 4.14 -10.93 -15.14
N MET A 92 3.57 -10.08 -14.28
CA MET A 92 2.15 -9.73 -14.35
C MET A 92 1.84 -8.94 -15.62
N ILE A 93 2.61 -7.89 -15.91
CA ILE A 93 2.45 -7.05 -17.10
C ILE A 93 2.62 -7.88 -18.38
N ASP A 94 3.66 -8.72 -18.44
CA ASP A 94 3.91 -9.61 -19.59
C ASP A 94 2.74 -10.61 -19.78
N GLY A 95 2.25 -11.19 -18.68
CA GLY A 95 1.12 -12.12 -18.72
C GLY A 95 -0.22 -11.47 -19.11
N LEU A 96 -0.40 -10.19 -18.82
CA LEU A 96 -1.57 -9.41 -19.25
C LEU A 96 -1.43 -8.88 -20.69
N GLU A 97 -0.22 -8.87 -21.25
CA GLU A 97 0.12 -8.27 -22.55
C GLU A 97 -0.24 -6.78 -22.63
N LEU A 98 0.07 -6.03 -21.55
CA LEU A 98 -0.19 -4.61 -21.42
C LEU A 98 1.12 -3.84 -21.21
N SER A 99 1.15 -2.57 -21.62
CA SER A 99 2.15 -1.63 -21.13
C SER A 99 1.80 -1.18 -19.71
N HIS A 100 2.76 -0.54 -19.00
CA HIS A 100 2.47 0.06 -17.68
C HIS A 100 1.33 1.07 -17.77
N GLU A 101 1.34 1.96 -18.75
CA GLU A 101 0.31 2.97 -18.96
C GLU A 101 -1.07 2.35 -19.18
N GLN A 102 -1.14 1.28 -19.97
CA GLN A 102 -2.38 0.54 -20.21
C GLN A 102 -2.88 -0.17 -18.95
N PHE A 103 -1.97 -0.72 -18.15
CA PHE A 103 -2.33 -1.31 -16.87
C PHE A 103 -2.84 -0.26 -15.88
N LEU A 104 -2.20 0.91 -15.83
CA LEU A 104 -2.65 2.03 -14.99
C LEU A 104 -4.04 2.53 -15.44
N ASP A 105 -4.25 2.72 -16.74
CA ASP A 105 -5.56 3.05 -17.30
C ASP A 105 -6.63 1.99 -16.95
N PHE A 106 -6.26 0.71 -16.99
CA PHE A 106 -7.12 -0.38 -16.55
C PHE A 106 -7.50 -0.25 -15.07
N CYS A 107 -6.53 -0.01 -14.18
CA CYS A 107 -6.77 0.19 -12.74
C CYS A 107 -7.71 1.37 -12.50
N ILE A 108 -7.48 2.51 -13.15
CA ILE A 108 -8.32 3.71 -13.04
C ILE A 108 -9.76 3.42 -13.50
N LEU A 109 -9.95 2.70 -14.60
CA LEU A 109 -11.28 2.30 -15.08
C LEU A 109 -12.01 1.35 -14.13
N CYS A 110 -11.27 0.49 -13.42
CA CYS A 110 -11.83 -0.39 -12.39
C CYS A 110 -12.28 0.36 -11.14
N GLY A 111 -11.77 1.57 -10.94
CA GLY A 111 -12.01 2.45 -9.80
C GLY A 111 -10.80 2.53 -8.89
N CYS A 112 -10.49 3.74 -8.46
CA CYS A 112 -9.44 4.06 -7.50
C CYS A 112 -9.87 5.26 -6.66
N ASP A 113 -9.11 5.57 -5.61
CA ASP A 113 -9.44 6.66 -4.68
C ASP A 113 -9.38 8.04 -5.34
N TYR A 114 -8.72 8.17 -6.48
CA TYR A 114 -8.53 9.44 -7.20
C TYR A 114 -9.53 9.67 -8.32
N CYS A 115 -10.23 8.64 -8.78
CA CYS A 115 -11.10 8.74 -9.94
C CYS A 115 -12.38 7.90 -9.76
N PRO A 116 -13.59 8.45 -9.99
CA PRO A 116 -14.83 7.72 -9.83
C PRO A 116 -14.97 6.61 -10.89
N VAL A 117 -15.62 5.52 -10.50
CA VAL A 117 -15.96 4.42 -11.42
C VAL A 117 -16.95 4.86 -12.49
N VAL A 118 -16.77 4.38 -13.71
CA VAL A 118 -17.73 4.56 -14.79
C VAL A 118 -18.81 3.48 -14.69
N PRO A 119 -20.11 3.85 -14.61
CA PRO A 119 -21.20 2.88 -14.53
C PRO A 119 -21.14 1.84 -15.66
N LYS A 120 -21.33 0.57 -15.31
CA LYS A 120 -21.29 -0.59 -16.22
C LYS A 120 -19.90 -0.96 -16.75
N ILE A 121 -18.84 -0.30 -16.30
CA ILE A 121 -17.46 -0.69 -16.58
C ILE A 121 -16.88 -1.31 -15.30
N GLY A 122 -16.89 -2.63 -15.21
CA GLY A 122 -16.16 -3.41 -14.20
C GLY A 122 -14.90 -4.01 -14.81
N ASN A 123 -14.13 -4.77 -14.03
CA ASN A 123 -12.82 -5.31 -14.41
C ASN A 123 -12.80 -6.04 -15.75
N ILE A 124 -13.78 -6.92 -16.02
CA ILE A 124 -13.85 -7.66 -17.30
C ILE A 124 -14.07 -6.71 -18.48
N THR A 125 -14.94 -5.72 -18.31
CA THR A 125 -15.23 -4.73 -19.36
C THR A 125 -14.05 -3.79 -19.55
N ALA A 126 -13.45 -3.30 -18.47
CA ALA A 126 -12.26 -2.44 -18.51
C ALA A 126 -11.10 -3.12 -19.26
N MET A 127 -10.82 -4.41 -18.96
CA MET A 127 -9.77 -5.16 -19.64
C MET A 127 -10.03 -5.28 -21.15
N LYS A 128 -11.26 -5.58 -21.56
CA LYS A 128 -11.64 -5.64 -22.98
C LYS A 128 -11.48 -4.29 -23.67
N LEU A 129 -11.89 -3.21 -23.00
CA LEU A 129 -11.79 -1.85 -23.55
C LEU A 129 -10.32 -1.44 -23.72
N ILE A 130 -9.48 -1.66 -22.72
CA ILE A 130 -8.05 -1.34 -22.80
C ILE A 130 -7.37 -2.17 -23.90
N LYS A 131 -7.64 -3.47 -24.00
CA LYS A 131 -7.06 -4.30 -25.08
C LYS A 131 -7.47 -3.84 -26.48
N ASN A 132 -8.70 -3.34 -26.64
CA ASN A 132 -9.22 -2.88 -27.94
C ASN A 132 -8.79 -1.46 -28.27
N TYR A 133 -8.91 -0.52 -27.34
CA TYR A 133 -8.77 0.92 -27.59
C TYR A 133 -7.46 1.51 -27.06
N LYS A 134 -6.71 0.77 -26.23
CA LYS A 134 -5.38 1.08 -25.70
C LYS A 134 -5.33 2.18 -24.64
N THR A 135 -6.10 3.26 -24.74
CA THR A 135 -6.10 4.38 -23.78
C THR A 135 -7.53 4.76 -23.38
N ILE A 136 -7.67 5.44 -22.23
CA ILE A 136 -8.98 5.93 -21.77
C ILE A 136 -9.55 6.96 -22.72
N GLU A 137 -8.70 7.82 -23.32
CA GLU A 137 -9.12 8.81 -24.31
C GLU A 137 -9.83 8.14 -25.49
N ASN A 138 -9.20 7.13 -26.08
CA ASN A 138 -9.79 6.38 -27.20
C ASN A 138 -11.05 5.60 -26.79
N ILE A 139 -11.11 5.12 -25.54
CA ILE A 139 -12.31 4.48 -25.02
C ILE A 139 -13.47 5.46 -24.97
N ILE A 140 -13.25 6.67 -24.48
CA ILE A 140 -14.29 7.70 -24.40
C ILE A 140 -14.78 8.06 -25.81
N GLU A 141 -13.86 8.34 -26.75
CA GLU A 141 -14.21 8.71 -28.13
C GLU A 141 -15.08 7.65 -28.81
N ASN A 142 -14.77 6.37 -28.60
CA ASN A 142 -15.43 5.28 -29.32
C ASN A 142 -16.64 4.68 -28.58
N THR A 143 -16.84 5.00 -27.30
CA THR A 143 -17.86 4.34 -26.49
C THR A 143 -18.78 5.25 -25.69
N SER A 144 -18.68 6.59 -25.87
CA SER A 144 -19.55 7.58 -25.20
C SER A 144 -21.05 7.43 -25.53
N SER A 145 -21.41 6.77 -26.62
CA SER A 145 -22.79 6.39 -26.90
C SER A 145 -23.30 5.23 -26.04
N LYS A 146 -22.41 4.43 -25.46
CA LYS A 146 -22.73 3.22 -24.68
C LYS A 146 -22.51 3.40 -23.18
N TYR A 147 -21.50 4.19 -22.78
CA TYR A 147 -21.17 4.44 -21.38
C TYR A 147 -21.25 5.92 -21.06
N THR A 148 -21.76 6.24 -19.87
CA THR A 148 -21.84 7.61 -19.38
C THR A 148 -20.62 7.90 -18.53
N PHE A 149 -19.70 8.68 -19.06
CA PHE A 149 -18.53 9.14 -18.32
C PHE A 149 -18.88 10.36 -17.46
N PRO A 150 -18.33 10.47 -16.23
CA PRO A 150 -18.49 11.67 -15.41
C PRO A 150 -18.01 12.94 -16.15
N GLU A 151 -18.57 14.08 -15.77
CA GLU A 151 -18.08 15.37 -16.25
C GLU A 151 -16.60 15.55 -15.87
N ASN A 152 -15.79 16.09 -16.77
CA ASN A 152 -14.34 16.27 -16.58
C ASN A 152 -13.56 14.97 -16.28
N TYR A 153 -14.08 13.80 -16.70
CA TYR A 153 -13.48 12.50 -16.38
C TYR A 153 -12.01 12.41 -16.83
N LEU A 154 -11.65 12.92 -18.02
CA LEU A 154 -10.25 12.93 -18.49
C LEU A 154 -9.32 13.74 -17.58
N LYS A 155 -9.80 14.86 -17.02
CA LYS A 155 -9.01 15.60 -16.04
C LYS A 155 -8.78 14.77 -14.78
N MET A 156 -9.82 14.09 -14.25
CA MET A 156 -9.70 13.22 -13.08
C MET A 156 -8.75 12.05 -13.36
N VAL A 157 -8.77 11.47 -14.55
CA VAL A 157 -7.84 10.42 -14.99
C VAL A 157 -6.40 10.94 -14.97
N ASN A 158 -6.15 12.13 -15.50
CA ASN A 158 -4.81 12.73 -15.50
C ASN A 158 -4.33 13.03 -14.08
N ASP A 159 -5.19 13.56 -13.22
CA ASP A 159 -4.88 13.81 -11.81
C ASP A 159 -4.58 12.47 -11.09
N ALA A 160 -5.33 11.40 -11.37
CA ALA A 160 -5.04 10.06 -10.86
C ALA A 160 -3.67 9.55 -11.32
N LYS A 161 -3.33 9.68 -12.61
CA LYS A 161 -2.01 9.30 -13.14
C LYS A 161 -0.87 10.07 -12.48
N ILE A 162 -1.06 11.35 -12.16
CA ILE A 162 -0.08 12.15 -11.41
C ILE A 162 0.12 11.58 -10.01
N ASN A 163 -0.97 11.25 -9.30
CA ASN A 163 -0.91 10.68 -7.97
C ASN A 163 -0.23 9.30 -7.95
N PHE A 164 -0.53 8.44 -8.92
CA PHE A 164 0.15 7.13 -9.04
C PHE A 164 1.65 7.25 -9.36
N ASN A 165 2.12 8.38 -9.85
CA ASN A 165 3.52 8.65 -10.15
C ASN A 165 4.16 9.70 -9.21
N ILE A 166 3.53 9.99 -8.06
CA ILE A 166 3.93 11.11 -7.19
C ILE A 166 5.39 11.04 -6.74
N PHE A 167 5.91 9.84 -6.45
CA PHE A 167 7.28 9.62 -5.99
C PHE A 167 8.25 9.17 -7.08
N LYS A 168 7.75 8.90 -8.29
CA LYS A 168 8.58 8.39 -9.38
C LYS A 168 9.79 9.31 -9.65
N ASP A 169 10.99 8.74 -9.52
CA ASP A 169 12.28 9.41 -9.71
C ASP A 169 12.52 10.64 -8.81
N LYS A 170 11.80 10.76 -7.69
CA LYS A 170 11.88 11.93 -6.80
C LYS A 170 12.49 11.63 -5.43
N ILE A 171 12.68 10.37 -5.07
CA ILE A 171 13.22 10.00 -3.76
C ILE A 171 14.73 10.14 -3.75
N ASN A 172 15.25 10.97 -2.84
CA ASN A 172 16.68 11.01 -2.56
C ASN A 172 17.03 9.89 -1.56
N ILE A 173 17.49 8.76 -2.06
CA ILE A 173 17.83 7.59 -1.24
C ILE A 173 19.02 7.84 -0.30
N ASP A 174 19.95 8.73 -0.64
CA ASP A 174 21.12 9.05 0.20
C ASP A 174 20.73 9.78 1.50
N SER A 175 19.54 10.40 1.52
CA SER A 175 18.99 11.06 2.71
C SER A 175 18.22 10.10 3.63
N LEU A 176 18.01 8.85 3.23
CA LEU A 176 17.22 7.89 3.99
C LEU A 176 18.11 7.06 4.91
N ASN A 177 17.59 6.78 6.10
CA ASN A 177 18.24 5.88 7.05
C ASN A 177 17.23 4.82 7.51
N LEU A 178 17.40 3.59 7.03
CA LEU A 178 16.66 2.41 7.45
C LEU A 178 17.52 1.44 8.28
N ASN A 179 18.57 1.93 8.92
CA ASN A 179 19.37 1.12 9.81
C ASN A 179 18.57 0.78 11.07
N THR A 180 18.56 -0.49 11.43
CA THR A 180 18.00 -0.94 12.70
C THR A 180 18.91 -0.48 13.85
N SER A 181 18.33 -0.19 15.00
CA SER A 181 19.03 0.07 16.25
C SER A 181 18.73 -1.02 17.29
N GLU A 182 19.47 -1.01 18.39
CA GLU A 182 19.19 -1.94 19.49
C GLU A 182 17.82 -1.64 20.11
N ILE A 183 17.12 -2.71 20.47
CA ILE A 183 15.84 -2.61 21.17
C ILE A 183 16.02 -2.07 22.59
N ASN A 184 15.27 -1.06 22.96
CA ASN A 184 15.16 -0.58 24.33
C ASN A 184 14.01 -1.29 25.06
N ILE A 185 14.27 -2.49 25.61
CA ILE A 185 13.27 -3.33 26.26
C ILE A 185 12.63 -2.64 27.48
N GLU A 186 13.43 -1.96 28.31
CA GLU A 186 12.90 -1.27 29.51
C GLU A 186 12.03 -0.07 29.11
N GLY A 187 12.49 0.73 28.16
CA GLY A 187 11.69 1.85 27.61
C GLY A 187 10.39 1.35 26.99
N LEU A 188 10.44 0.28 26.18
CA LEU A 188 9.29 -0.35 25.56
C LEU A 188 8.30 -0.88 26.59
N LYS A 189 8.78 -1.55 27.64
CA LYS A 189 7.95 -2.06 28.74
C LYS A 189 7.23 -0.92 29.47
N ASN A 190 7.96 0.12 29.85
CA ASN A 190 7.40 1.27 30.54
C ASN A 190 6.34 1.98 29.70
N TYR A 191 6.65 2.26 28.44
CA TYR A 191 5.74 2.89 27.51
C TYR A 191 4.43 2.11 27.33
N LEU A 192 4.52 0.80 27.07
CA LEU A 192 3.34 -0.03 26.86
C LEU A 192 2.46 -0.18 28.10
N ILE A 193 3.04 -0.19 29.32
CA ILE A 193 2.30 -0.36 30.56
C ILE A 193 1.74 0.98 31.07
N ASN A 194 2.56 2.03 31.08
CA ASN A 194 2.22 3.27 31.76
C ASN A 194 1.56 4.30 30.83
N ASP A 195 2.02 4.43 29.58
CA ASP A 195 1.51 5.42 28.64
C ASP A 195 0.35 4.86 27.80
N ILE A 196 0.47 3.60 27.34
CA ILE A 196 -0.57 2.92 26.53
C ILE A 196 -1.55 2.12 27.40
N GLU A 197 -1.30 1.99 28.71
CA GLU A 197 -2.15 1.28 29.68
C GLU A 197 -2.44 -0.19 29.33
N MET A 198 -1.47 -0.86 28.70
CA MET A 198 -1.61 -2.28 28.35
C MET A 198 -1.45 -3.16 29.59
N ASN A 199 -2.11 -4.33 29.58
CA ASN A 199 -2.01 -5.31 30.66
C ASN A 199 -0.57 -5.79 30.86
N GLU A 200 0.01 -5.51 32.03
CA GLU A 200 1.40 -5.80 32.38
C GLU A 200 1.80 -7.27 32.13
N LYS A 201 0.99 -8.24 32.55
CA LYS A 201 1.28 -9.68 32.37
C LYS A 201 1.43 -10.03 30.89
N ARG A 202 0.57 -9.44 30.02
CA ARG A 202 0.65 -9.65 28.57
C ARG A 202 1.92 -9.01 27.98
N VAL A 203 2.23 -7.79 28.37
CA VAL A 203 3.45 -7.07 27.94
C VAL A 203 4.70 -7.86 28.30
N VAL A 204 4.86 -8.20 29.57
CA VAL A 204 6.04 -8.95 30.06
C VAL A 204 6.18 -10.31 29.37
N THR A 205 5.08 -11.04 29.20
CA THR A 205 5.12 -12.34 28.51
C THR A 205 5.52 -12.20 27.03
N THR A 206 5.02 -11.17 26.36
CA THR A 206 5.35 -10.91 24.94
C THR A 206 6.81 -10.48 24.77
N LEU A 207 7.29 -9.58 25.62
CA LEU A 207 8.69 -9.12 25.59
C LEU A 207 9.69 -10.24 25.87
N LYS A 208 9.36 -11.15 26.82
CA LYS A 208 10.19 -12.35 27.06
C LYS A 208 10.29 -13.24 25.83
N LYS A 209 9.19 -13.49 25.12
CA LYS A 209 9.19 -14.27 23.88
C LYS A 209 9.99 -13.57 22.78
N TYR A 210 9.81 -12.25 22.65
CA TYR A 210 10.56 -11.45 21.69
C TYR A 210 12.06 -11.54 21.93
N HIS A 211 12.50 -11.28 23.15
CA HIS A 211 13.92 -11.34 23.52
C HIS A 211 14.57 -12.72 23.30
N ASN A 212 13.84 -13.81 23.52
CA ASN A 212 14.34 -15.16 23.29
C ASN A 212 14.45 -15.54 21.82
N ASN A 213 13.67 -14.91 20.94
CA ASN A 213 13.67 -15.19 19.49
C ASN A 213 14.70 -14.34 18.71
N TYR A 214 15.26 -13.30 19.32
CA TYR A 214 16.20 -12.38 18.68
C TYR A 214 17.60 -12.38 19.31
N LYS A 215 17.88 -13.41 20.14
CA LYS A 215 19.24 -13.79 20.54
C LYS A 215 19.73 -14.94 19.66
#